data_157034d0435eb76c4c19b3317651a1a0
#
_entry.id   157034d0435eb76c4c19b3317651a1a0
#
_cell.length_a   1.000
_cell.length_b   1.000
_cell.length_c   1.000
_cell.angle_alpha   90.00
_cell.angle_beta   90.00
_cell.angle_gamma   90.00
#
_symmetry.space_group_name_H-M   'P 1'
#
loop_
_entity.id
_entity.type
_entity.pdbx_description
1 polymer ?
#
loop_
_entity_poly.entity_id
_entity_poly.type
_entity_poly.pdbx_seq_one_letter_code
_entity_poly.pdbx_strand_id
1 'polypeptide(L)'
;MMSFRFAATFAAILCVSTVALSPIAGAEAPKSLSSELKAADGTSLGTVTVTAAPKGALLRVEAKGLPAGWHGMHFHEKGDCSDAKFANAGGHVHRGDKVVHGLLNAKANDAGDLPNVFVGADGALTVELYSTLSSLDGAKHQATLADADGFAVVIHAAADDYASQPIGGAGARIACAAFK
;
A
#
# COMPACT_ATOMS: atom_id res chain seq x y z
N MET A 1 -79.18 -17.51 51.96
CA MET A 1 -78.54 -17.52 50.63
C MET A 1 -77.25 -16.74 50.71
N MET A 2 -76.13 -17.47 50.80
CA MET A 2 -74.76 -16.91 50.98
C MET A 2 -74.05 -16.92 49.60
N SER A 3 -73.73 -15.77 49.05
CA SER A 3 -73.13 -15.64 47.73
C SER A 3 -71.56 -15.51 47.90
N PHE A 4 -70.85 -16.55 47.49
CA PHE A 4 -69.38 -16.54 47.48
C PHE A 4 -68.91 -15.89 46.19
N ARG A 5 -68.12 -14.78 46.33
CA ARG A 5 -67.38 -14.11 45.22
C ARG A 5 -65.95 -14.69 45.19
N PHE A 6 -65.62 -15.39 44.13
CA PHE A 6 -64.23 -15.78 43.84
C PHE A 6 -63.53 -14.57 43.16
N ALA A 7 -62.49 -14.11 43.80
CA ALA A 7 -61.55 -13.17 43.20
C ALA A 7 -60.42 -13.96 42.49
N ALA A 8 -60.33 -13.83 41.17
CA ALA A 8 -59.24 -14.39 40.39
C ALA A 8 -58.09 -13.39 40.30
N THR A 9 -56.96 -13.72 40.88
CA THR A 9 -55.73 -12.94 40.81
C THR A 9 -54.95 -13.36 39.54
N PHE A 10 -54.85 -12.49 38.55
CA PHE A 10 -53.98 -12.71 37.39
C PHE A 10 -52.56 -12.24 37.74
N ALA A 11 -51.62 -13.17 37.80
CA ALA A 11 -50.20 -12.87 37.87
C ALA A 11 -49.67 -12.64 36.46
N ALA A 12 -49.25 -11.41 36.15
CA ALA A 12 -48.56 -11.07 34.92
C ALA A 12 -47.10 -11.42 35.03
N ILE A 13 -46.64 -12.42 34.26
CA ILE A 13 -45.22 -12.78 34.16
C ILE A 13 -44.58 -11.86 33.15
N LEU A 14 -43.73 -10.96 33.64
CA LEU A 14 -42.94 -10.06 32.80
C LEU A 14 -41.71 -10.82 32.29
N CYS A 15 -41.72 -11.29 31.03
CA CYS A 15 -40.54 -11.85 30.38
C CYS A 15 -39.59 -10.72 29.98
N VAL A 16 -38.52 -10.55 30.77
CA VAL A 16 -37.40 -9.66 30.38
C VAL A 16 -36.49 -10.43 29.45
N SER A 17 -36.59 -10.14 28.14
CA SER A 17 -35.67 -10.69 27.14
C SER A 17 -34.35 -9.91 27.22
N THR A 18 -33.31 -10.53 27.75
CA THR A 18 -31.93 -10.01 27.72
C THR A 18 -31.37 -10.23 26.30
N VAL A 19 -31.25 -9.15 25.55
CA VAL A 19 -30.49 -9.13 24.27
C VAL A 19 -29.01 -9.20 24.63
N ALA A 20 -28.40 -10.35 24.42
CA ALA A 20 -26.96 -10.49 24.51
C ALA A 20 -26.32 -9.79 23.31
N LEU A 21 -25.70 -8.63 23.50
CA LEU A 21 -24.79 -8.06 22.50
C LEU A 21 -23.56 -8.97 22.41
N SER A 22 -23.45 -9.73 21.32
CA SER A 22 -22.20 -10.41 20.98
C SER A 22 -21.13 -9.36 20.70
N PRO A 23 -19.91 -9.46 21.29
CA PRO A 23 -18.84 -8.57 20.94
C PRO A 23 -18.52 -8.76 19.45
N ILE A 24 -18.53 -7.67 18.69
CA ILE A 24 -17.97 -7.65 17.32
C ILE A 24 -16.50 -7.99 17.50
N ALA A 25 -16.07 -9.16 17.01
CA ALA A 25 -14.66 -9.52 16.97
C ALA A 25 -13.93 -8.39 16.22
N GLY A 26 -13.10 -7.62 16.93
CA GLY A 26 -12.30 -6.56 16.35
C GLY A 26 -11.42 -7.18 15.26
N ALA A 27 -11.54 -6.71 14.01
CA ALA A 27 -10.60 -7.10 12.96
C ALA A 27 -9.20 -6.68 13.43
N GLU A 28 -8.23 -7.60 13.36
CA GLU A 28 -6.82 -7.30 13.60
C GLU A 28 -6.39 -6.17 12.65
N ALA A 29 -5.63 -5.20 13.16
CA ALA A 29 -5.14 -4.11 12.34
C ALA A 29 -4.25 -4.68 11.20
N PRO A 30 -4.40 -4.19 9.96
CA PRO A 30 -3.60 -4.71 8.86
C PRO A 30 -2.10 -4.45 9.09
N LYS A 31 -1.26 -5.42 8.69
CA LYS A 31 0.20 -5.27 8.72
C LYS A 31 0.60 -4.03 7.92
N SER A 32 1.41 -3.15 8.51
CA SER A 32 1.89 -1.93 7.88
C SER A 32 3.38 -1.78 8.12
N LEU A 33 4.12 -1.37 7.09
CA LEU A 33 5.54 -1.06 7.14
C LEU A 33 5.73 0.39 6.74
N SER A 34 6.61 1.11 7.44
CA SER A 34 6.96 2.50 7.13
C SER A 34 8.46 2.65 6.98
N SER A 35 8.88 3.46 6.01
CA SER A 35 10.29 3.78 5.78
C SER A 35 10.46 5.25 5.43
N GLU A 36 11.60 5.80 5.77
CA GLU A 36 11.98 7.15 5.41
C GLU A 36 12.32 7.23 3.92
N LEU A 37 11.72 8.19 3.21
CA LEU A 37 12.07 8.53 1.83
C LEU A 37 13.26 9.47 1.83
N LYS A 38 14.34 9.11 1.14
CA LYS A 38 15.58 9.88 1.08
C LYS A 38 15.96 10.26 -0.35
N ALA A 39 16.54 11.43 -0.51
CA ALA A 39 17.27 11.83 -1.70
C ALA A 39 18.64 11.14 -1.76
N ALA A 40 19.31 11.22 -2.91
CA ALA A 40 20.63 10.59 -3.15
C ALA A 40 21.75 11.11 -2.25
N ASP A 41 21.63 12.33 -1.73
CA ASP A 41 22.55 12.94 -0.77
C ASP A 41 22.26 12.55 0.69
N GLY A 42 21.24 11.71 0.92
CA GLY A 42 20.79 11.29 2.25
C GLY A 42 19.78 12.24 2.92
N THR A 43 19.43 13.34 2.28
CA THR A 43 18.41 14.26 2.79
C THR A 43 17.09 13.54 2.96
N SER A 44 16.48 13.66 4.14
CA SER A 44 15.13 13.15 4.42
C SER A 44 14.09 13.98 3.67
N LEU A 45 13.28 13.32 2.87
CA LEU A 45 12.20 13.94 2.10
C LEU A 45 10.81 13.66 2.71
N GLY A 46 10.70 12.66 3.59
CA GLY A 46 9.42 12.29 4.18
C GLY A 46 9.29 10.81 4.48
N THR A 47 8.07 10.28 4.37
CA THR A 47 7.76 8.90 4.75
C THR A 47 6.94 8.19 3.69
N VAL A 48 7.25 6.93 3.48
CA VAL A 48 6.46 5.98 2.71
C VAL A 48 5.92 4.92 3.64
N THR A 49 4.61 4.67 3.58
CA THR A 49 3.95 3.60 4.33
C THR A 49 3.27 2.64 3.36
N VAL A 50 3.52 1.35 3.51
CA VAL A 50 2.88 0.29 2.75
C VAL A 50 2.08 -0.60 3.68
N THR A 51 0.79 -0.72 3.45
CA THR A 51 -0.16 -1.46 4.28
C THR A 51 -0.70 -2.64 3.50
N ALA A 52 -0.69 -3.83 4.13
CA ALA A 52 -1.29 -5.02 3.57
C ALA A 52 -2.80 -4.84 3.38
N ALA A 53 -3.30 -5.23 2.23
CA ALA A 53 -4.72 -5.22 1.92
C ALA A 53 -5.16 -6.59 1.38
N PRO A 54 -6.43 -6.99 1.50
CA PRO A 54 -6.90 -8.34 1.12
C PRO A 54 -6.64 -8.72 -0.34
N LYS A 55 -6.45 -7.73 -1.21
CA LYS A 55 -6.23 -7.94 -2.66
C LYS A 55 -5.10 -7.08 -3.20
N GLY A 56 -4.09 -6.75 -2.37
CA GLY A 56 -2.98 -5.93 -2.82
C GLY A 56 -2.23 -5.24 -1.69
N ALA A 57 -1.67 -4.08 -2.02
CA ALA A 57 -1.00 -3.21 -1.07
C ALA A 57 -1.48 -1.76 -1.24
N LEU A 58 -1.76 -1.09 -0.13
CA LEU A 58 -2.03 0.33 -0.08
C LEU A 58 -0.72 1.06 0.24
N LEU A 59 -0.29 1.93 -0.67
CA LEU A 59 0.90 2.76 -0.54
C LEU A 59 0.47 4.19 -0.23
N ARG A 60 1.01 4.77 0.86
CA ARG A 60 0.89 6.19 1.20
C ARG A 60 2.27 6.84 1.17
N VAL A 61 2.38 7.97 0.49
CA VAL A 61 3.59 8.79 0.44
C VAL A 61 3.28 10.19 0.95
N GLU A 62 4.08 10.67 1.90
CA GLU A 62 4.04 12.04 2.42
C GLU A 62 5.46 12.59 2.36
N ALA A 63 5.73 13.49 1.40
CA ALA A 63 7.08 13.98 1.13
C ALA A 63 7.09 15.48 0.81
N LYS A 64 8.29 16.08 0.96
CA LYS A 64 8.57 17.48 0.59
C LYS A 64 10.01 17.62 0.09
N GLY A 65 10.23 18.57 -0.79
CA GLY A 65 11.57 18.81 -1.36
C GLY A 65 11.85 18.03 -2.64
N LEU A 66 10.84 17.38 -3.22
CA LEU A 66 10.92 16.78 -4.54
C LEU A 66 10.83 17.85 -5.65
N PRO A 67 11.43 17.63 -6.83
CA PRO A 67 11.18 18.47 -8.00
C PRO A 67 9.69 18.51 -8.35
N ALA A 68 9.18 19.69 -8.75
CA ALA A 68 7.78 19.84 -9.16
C ALA A 68 7.52 19.15 -10.51
N GLY A 69 6.36 18.50 -10.66
CA GLY A 69 5.91 17.88 -11.90
C GLY A 69 5.48 16.43 -11.73
N TRP A 70 5.33 15.72 -12.85
CA TRP A 70 4.98 14.29 -12.87
C TRP A 70 6.22 13.41 -12.77
N HIS A 71 6.15 12.38 -11.94
CA HIS A 71 7.22 11.43 -11.67
C HIS A 71 6.71 9.99 -11.71
N GLY A 72 7.45 9.11 -12.37
CA GLY A 72 7.27 7.67 -12.23
C GLY A 72 7.61 7.24 -10.81
N MET A 73 6.87 6.27 -10.30
CA MET A 73 7.13 5.65 -8.99
C MET A 73 6.90 4.16 -9.11
N HIS A 74 7.82 3.36 -8.57
CA HIS A 74 7.77 1.92 -8.70
C HIS A 74 8.19 1.21 -7.42
N PHE A 75 7.70 -0.03 -7.23
CA PHE A 75 8.30 -0.97 -6.30
C PHE A 75 9.53 -1.61 -6.92
N HIS A 76 10.66 -1.55 -6.23
CA HIS A 76 11.92 -2.18 -6.60
C HIS A 76 12.20 -3.41 -5.73
N GLU A 77 12.90 -4.40 -6.32
CA GLU A 77 13.02 -5.77 -5.81
C GLU A 77 13.89 -5.94 -4.56
N LYS A 78 14.64 -4.90 -4.12
CA LYS A 78 15.52 -4.98 -2.94
C LYS A 78 15.35 -3.81 -2.00
N GLY A 79 15.33 -4.08 -0.70
CA GLY A 79 15.30 -3.07 0.36
C GLY A 79 16.66 -2.40 0.57
N ASP A 80 17.31 -1.90 -0.51
CA ASP A 80 18.64 -1.30 -0.44
C ASP A 80 18.72 0.00 -1.24
N CYS A 81 18.75 1.14 -0.53
CA CYS A 81 18.92 2.49 -1.07
C CYS A 81 20.29 3.06 -0.73
N SER A 82 21.34 2.24 -0.51
CA SER A 82 22.62 2.67 0.06
C SER A 82 23.55 3.39 -0.91
N ASP A 83 23.36 3.22 -2.23
CA ASP A 83 24.20 3.90 -3.23
C ASP A 83 23.55 5.19 -3.76
N ALA A 84 24.37 6.13 -4.20
CA ALA A 84 23.94 7.45 -4.66
C ALA A 84 23.07 7.47 -5.92
N LYS A 85 22.91 6.35 -6.62
CA LYS A 85 22.03 6.18 -7.78
C LYS A 85 20.85 5.26 -7.50
N PHE A 86 20.76 4.77 -6.26
CA PHE A 86 19.78 3.77 -5.85
C PHE A 86 19.76 2.50 -6.73
N ALA A 87 20.90 2.19 -7.34
CA ALA A 87 21.05 1.03 -8.21
C ALA A 87 20.92 -0.29 -7.42
N ASN A 88 21.34 -0.27 -6.13
CA ASN A 88 21.26 -1.42 -5.24
C ASN A 88 19.80 -1.86 -4.96
N ALA A 89 18.81 -0.98 -5.16
CA ALA A 89 17.40 -1.35 -5.09
C ALA A 89 16.97 -2.35 -6.18
N GLY A 90 17.82 -2.62 -7.17
CA GLY A 90 17.56 -3.58 -8.23
C GLY A 90 16.59 -3.09 -9.31
N GLY A 91 15.94 -4.04 -10.00
CA GLY A 91 14.88 -3.78 -10.97
C GLY A 91 13.51 -3.57 -10.29
N HIS A 92 12.45 -3.56 -11.10
CA HIS A 92 11.09 -3.55 -10.55
C HIS A 92 10.75 -4.91 -9.93
N VAL A 93 9.90 -4.90 -8.91
CA VAL A 93 9.32 -6.14 -8.36
C VAL A 93 8.57 -6.88 -9.46
N HIS A 94 8.82 -8.17 -9.61
CA HIS A 94 8.23 -8.96 -10.68
C HIS A 94 7.96 -10.40 -10.26
N ARG A 95 7.19 -11.09 -11.09
CA ARG A 95 6.93 -12.53 -10.98
C ARG A 95 7.48 -13.23 -12.22
N GLY A 96 8.57 -13.98 -12.05
CA GLY A 96 9.22 -14.74 -13.15
C GLY A 96 10.24 -13.92 -13.93
N ASP A 97 10.85 -14.55 -14.92
CA ASP A 97 12.13 -14.11 -15.53
C ASP A 97 11.99 -13.05 -16.63
N LYS A 98 10.80 -12.86 -17.19
CA LYS A 98 10.56 -11.91 -18.30
C LYS A 98 9.57 -10.85 -17.86
N VAL A 99 10.11 -9.71 -17.46
CA VAL A 99 9.32 -8.55 -17.08
C VAL A 99 8.92 -7.75 -18.32
N VAL A 100 7.65 -7.43 -18.43
CA VAL A 100 7.09 -6.54 -19.45
C VAL A 100 6.41 -5.40 -18.70
N HIS A 101 7.01 -4.24 -18.79
CA HIS A 101 6.57 -3.02 -18.12
C HIS A 101 5.38 -2.38 -18.83
N GLY A 102 4.57 -1.66 -18.02
CA GLY A 102 3.68 -0.61 -18.46
C GLY A 102 2.20 -0.83 -18.19
N LEU A 103 1.60 0.04 -17.41
CA LEU A 103 0.17 -0.02 -17.04
C LEU A 103 -0.77 0.11 -18.25
N LEU A 104 -0.31 0.66 -19.37
CA LEU A 104 -1.05 0.76 -20.63
C LEU A 104 -0.67 -0.34 -21.66
N ASN A 105 0.22 -1.25 -21.30
CA ASN A 105 0.63 -2.36 -22.14
C ASN A 105 -0.20 -3.61 -21.82
N ALA A 106 -1.00 -4.07 -22.76
CA ALA A 106 -1.85 -5.26 -22.56
C ALA A 106 -1.10 -6.56 -22.26
N LYS A 107 0.24 -6.59 -22.46
CA LYS A 107 1.11 -7.72 -22.14
C LYS A 107 1.89 -7.54 -20.84
N ALA A 108 1.68 -6.42 -20.14
CA ALA A 108 2.42 -6.12 -18.93
C ALA A 108 2.21 -7.18 -17.84
N ASN A 109 3.31 -7.50 -17.16
CA ASN A 109 3.35 -8.38 -15.99
C ASN A 109 4.28 -7.85 -14.89
N ASP A 110 4.70 -6.59 -15.03
CA ASP A 110 5.53 -5.88 -14.07
C ASP A 110 4.72 -5.57 -12.81
N ALA A 111 5.05 -6.24 -11.72
CA ALA A 111 4.33 -6.09 -10.46
C ALA A 111 4.80 -4.86 -9.66
N GLY A 112 5.91 -4.24 -10.06
CA GLY A 112 6.41 -3.00 -9.49
C GLY A 112 5.74 -1.75 -10.04
N ASP A 113 4.98 -1.86 -11.13
CA ASP A 113 4.35 -0.72 -11.77
C ASP A 113 3.30 -0.04 -10.88
N LEU A 114 3.37 1.29 -10.82
CA LEU A 114 2.44 2.16 -10.12
C LEU A 114 2.05 3.35 -11.02
N PRO A 115 0.91 3.99 -10.78
CA PRO A 115 0.59 5.26 -11.40
C PRO A 115 1.64 6.33 -11.08
N ASN A 116 1.88 7.24 -12.05
CA ASN A 116 2.68 8.44 -11.80
C ASN A 116 2.12 9.27 -10.65
N VAL A 117 3.02 9.96 -9.96
CA VAL A 117 2.67 10.90 -8.90
C VAL A 117 2.94 12.34 -9.34
N PHE A 118 2.14 13.29 -8.87
CA PHE A 118 2.33 14.70 -9.16
C PHE A 118 2.84 15.43 -7.92
N VAL A 119 4.01 16.06 -8.06
CA VAL A 119 4.62 16.91 -7.05
C VAL A 119 4.20 18.35 -7.29
N GLY A 120 3.66 19.00 -6.28
CA GLY A 120 3.24 20.40 -6.34
C GLY A 120 4.41 21.36 -6.54
N ALA A 121 4.10 22.61 -6.92
CA ALA A 121 5.12 23.65 -7.15
C ALA A 121 5.94 24.00 -5.90
N ASP A 122 5.43 23.67 -4.71
CA ASP A 122 6.10 23.80 -3.42
C ASP A 122 6.99 22.59 -3.05
N GLY A 123 7.12 21.62 -3.96
CA GLY A 123 7.87 20.38 -3.76
C GLY A 123 7.17 19.35 -2.87
N ALA A 124 5.88 19.54 -2.55
CA ALA A 124 5.12 18.63 -1.71
C ALA A 124 4.44 17.52 -2.53
N LEU A 125 4.42 16.31 -1.97
CA LEU A 125 3.71 15.14 -2.45
C LEU A 125 2.96 14.50 -1.30
N THR A 126 1.63 14.38 -1.43
CA THR A 126 0.80 13.55 -0.55
C THR A 126 -0.13 12.73 -1.43
N VAL A 127 0.02 11.41 -1.40
CA VAL A 127 -0.74 10.51 -2.28
C VAL A 127 -1.00 9.17 -1.60
N GLU A 128 -2.13 8.55 -1.93
CA GLU A 128 -2.40 7.14 -1.68
C GLU A 128 -2.63 6.42 -3.01
N LEU A 129 -1.96 5.29 -3.19
CA LEU A 129 -2.08 4.41 -4.35
C LEU A 129 -2.39 2.99 -3.90
N TYR A 130 -3.17 2.28 -4.70
CA TYR A 130 -3.48 0.87 -4.46
C TYR A 130 -2.93 0.01 -5.58
N SER A 131 -1.99 -0.88 -5.24
CA SER A 131 -1.49 -1.90 -6.17
C SER A 131 -2.26 -3.20 -5.99
N THR A 132 -2.78 -3.74 -7.08
CA THR A 132 -3.34 -5.10 -7.16
C THR A 132 -2.34 -6.13 -7.65
N LEU A 133 -1.15 -5.70 -8.06
CA LEU A 133 -0.10 -6.52 -8.66
C LEU A 133 0.86 -7.08 -7.61
N SER A 134 1.01 -6.38 -6.49
CA SER A 134 1.90 -6.71 -5.39
C SER A 134 1.16 -6.74 -4.05
N SER A 135 1.67 -7.52 -3.09
CA SER A 135 1.19 -7.57 -1.71
C SER A 135 2.36 -7.68 -0.73
N LEU A 136 2.18 -7.26 0.54
CA LEU A 136 3.25 -7.34 1.53
C LEU A 136 3.67 -8.79 1.84
N ASP A 137 2.75 -9.72 1.88
CA ASP A 137 2.90 -11.07 2.43
C ASP A 137 2.67 -12.19 1.42
N GLY A 138 2.67 -11.88 0.13
CA GLY A 138 2.63 -12.87 -0.94
C GLY A 138 1.27 -13.51 -1.15
N ALA A 139 0.21 -12.72 -1.23
CA ALA A 139 -1.11 -13.23 -1.60
C ALA A 139 -1.10 -13.91 -2.99
N LYS A 140 -1.95 -14.90 -3.15
CA LYS A 140 -2.03 -15.69 -4.38
C LYS A 140 -2.15 -14.80 -5.63
N HIS A 141 -1.29 -15.02 -6.62
CA HIS A 141 -1.20 -14.26 -7.88
C HIS A 141 -0.62 -12.85 -7.78
N GLN A 142 -0.07 -12.44 -6.64
CA GLN A 142 0.62 -11.17 -6.45
C GLN A 142 2.12 -11.39 -6.22
N ALA A 143 2.95 -10.40 -6.54
CA ALA A 143 4.35 -10.42 -6.12
C ALA A 143 4.45 -10.10 -4.63
N THR A 144 5.36 -10.80 -3.94
CA THR A 144 5.65 -10.52 -2.53
C THR A 144 6.59 -9.34 -2.44
N LEU A 145 6.21 -8.34 -1.63
CA LEU A 145 7.07 -7.19 -1.35
C LEU A 145 8.02 -7.47 -0.18
N ALA A 146 7.48 -7.96 0.94
CA ALA A 146 8.27 -8.19 2.16
C ALA A 146 8.85 -9.62 2.17
N ASP A 147 9.75 -9.90 1.24
CA ASP A 147 10.50 -11.15 1.17
C ASP A 147 11.87 -11.04 1.89
N ALA A 148 12.83 -11.94 1.59
CA ALA A 148 14.07 -12.07 2.35
C ALA A 148 15.04 -10.90 2.19
N ASP A 149 15.09 -10.24 1.02
CA ASP A 149 15.93 -9.06 0.76
C ASP A 149 15.12 -7.74 0.77
N GLY A 150 13.82 -7.81 1.04
CA GLY A 150 12.92 -6.69 1.18
C GLY A 150 12.60 -6.03 -0.15
N PHE A 151 12.15 -4.79 -0.11
CA PHE A 151 11.79 -4.02 -1.30
C PHE A 151 12.10 -2.54 -1.09
N ALA A 152 12.08 -1.76 -2.18
CA ALA A 152 12.13 -0.32 -2.08
C ALA A 152 11.00 0.34 -2.87
N VAL A 153 10.62 1.55 -2.45
CA VAL A 153 9.81 2.48 -3.26
C VAL A 153 10.76 3.52 -3.83
N VAL A 154 10.80 3.61 -5.15
CA VAL A 154 11.68 4.56 -5.85
C VAL A 154 10.84 5.56 -6.64
N ILE A 155 11.17 6.86 -6.50
CA ILE A 155 10.62 7.94 -7.32
C ILE A 155 11.66 8.32 -8.37
N HIS A 156 11.21 8.51 -9.61
CA HIS A 156 12.06 8.80 -10.77
C HIS A 156 12.01 10.28 -11.20
N ALA A 157 12.98 10.69 -12.02
CA ALA A 157 13.14 12.10 -12.43
C ALA A 157 12.08 12.59 -13.41
N ALA A 158 11.47 11.69 -14.18
CA ALA A 158 10.44 12.00 -15.18
C ALA A 158 9.21 11.11 -15.00
N ALA A 159 8.13 11.47 -15.68
CA ALA A 159 6.95 10.63 -15.76
C ALA A 159 7.24 9.31 -16.50
N ASP A 160 6.62 8.24 -16.06
CA ASP A 160 6.50 6.99 -16.78
C ASP A 160 5.48 7.14 -17.92
N ASP A 161 5.80 6.69 -19.12
CA ASP A 161 4.90 6.69 -20.29
C ASP A 161 3.96 5.46 -20.29
N TYR A 162 4.13 4.54 -19.33
CA TYR A 162 3.37 3.30 -19.14
C TYR A 162 3.46 2.27 -20.28
N ALA A 163 4.44 2.38 -21.18
CA ALA A 163 4.55 1.53 -22.33
C ALA A 163 5.98 1.14 -22.72
N SER A 164 6.90 2.11 -22.71
CA SER A 164 8.30 1.92 -23.13
C SER A 164 9.08 1.01 -22.21
N GLN A 165 9.85 0.10 -22.79
CA GLN A 165 10.67 -0.84 -22.02
C GLN A 165 12.04 -0.24 -21.67
N PRO A 166 12.61 -0.54 -20.52
CA PRO A 166 12.09 -1.41 -19.45
C PRO A 166 11.31 -0.67 -18.35
N ILE A 167 11.27 0.67 -18.34
CA ILE A 167 10.80 1.50 -17.21
C ILE A 167 10.02 2.75 -17.67
N GLY A 168 9.37 2.73 -18.81
CA GLY A 168 8.52 3.83 -19.29
C GLY A 168 9.23 5.16 -19.49
N GLY A 169 10.56 5.16 -19.72
CA GLY A 169 11.30 6.42 -19.89
C GLY A 169 11.38 7.28 -18.62
N ALA A 170 11.05 6.77 -17.44
CA ALA A 170 10.98 7.52 -16.19
C ALA A 170 12.32 8.13 -15.72
N GLY A 171 13.45 7.71 -16.30
CA GLY A 171 14.75 8.32 -16.10
C GLY A 171 15.44 7.96 -14.79
N ALA A 172 16.27 8.88 -14.28
CA ALA A 172 17.08 8.64 -13.08
C ALA A 172 16.21 8.45 -11.82
N ARG A 173 16.72 7.69 -10.85
CA ARG A 173 16.12 7.51 -9.53
C ARG A 173 16.50 8.71 -8.66
N ILE A 174 15.53 9.45 -8.14
CA ILE A 174 15.75 10.70 -7.40
C ILE A 174 15.43 10.59 -5.91
N ALA A 175 14.59 9.63 -5.52
CA ALA A 175 14.29 9.34 -4.12
C ALA A 175 14.02 7.86 -3.92
N CYS A 176 14.35 7.34 -2.73
CA CYS A 176 14.25 5.93 -2.39
C CYS A 176 13.86 5.73 -0.92
N ALA A 177 12.93 4.82 -0.68
CA ALA A 177 12.57 4.33 0.65
C ALA A 177 12.74 2.81 0.70
N ALA A 178 13.65 2.31 1.54
CA ALA A 178 13.98 0.89 1.68
C ALA A 178 13.19 0.24 2.81
N PHE A 179 12.67 -0.94 2.57
CA PHE A 179 11.92 -1.78 3.53
C PHE A 179 12.64 -3.12 3.69
N LYS A 180 12.89 -3.53 4.94
CA LYS A 180 13.57 -4.79 5.31
C LYS A 180 12.74 -5.59 6.29
#